data_0dbf946de87d4dc2d10b446171662ca4
#
_entry.id   0dbf946de87d4dc2d10b446171662ca4
#
_cell.length_a   1.000
_cell.length_b   1.000
_cell.length_c   1.000
_cell.angle_alpha   90.00
_cell.angle_beta   90.00
_cell.angle_gamma   90.00
#
_symmetry.space_group_name_H-M   'P 1'
#
loop_
_entity.id
_entity.type
_entity.pdbx_description
1 polymer ?
#
loop_
_entity_poly.entity_id
_entity_poly.type
_entity_poly.pdbx_seq_one_letter_code
_entity_poly.pdbx_strand_id
1 'polypeptide(L)'
;MGCSGVGFAAEVTFKGPYDDETVQQRDARMAWWREARFGLFIHWGVYAVPAGTYKGEQIPNIGEWIMHYAQIPVAEYQQYAKQFNPVKYDPEAWVRMAKDAGMKYIVITAKHHDGFALFDTAVSDWDIVEATPYGKDVLKPLAEAAQKHGIKLGFYYSQAQDWHHPGGATWDGNWDPAQDGSMDDYIRNIAVPQVRELFTNYGEVSILWWDTPIDMTPERAAMFDGLVDLQPGIIVNNRLLDGVDGDLRTPEQHIPATGLDYDWEACMTMNTTWGYKSYDDEWKSSEQLIRNLVDVASKGGNYLLNVGPMANGEIPQASIERLKDVGEWMRVNSPSIHGTTASPFVRLKWGRATKKEYPNATDLFLHVFDWPEDGLLRVDGLRSEVSGAYFMADFQQQIQIDKTQAGVVLQLPDKPLDEVDTVIVLKITGKLDVKQILPGQDGDGVLVLAVNDANIHNPGYGGKVELRQDGNSASYLDGWTDFRSRVDWLVRIDKPGTFDVYAEVAAEEPAGFLLMANDGQKPLTVKSTGGLQTFQTQHIGQLTLPEGESAIRIHPQKSLWNPIMLRSVTLKPVGQSPP
;
A
#
# COMPACT_ATOMS: atom_id res chain seq x y z
N MET A 1 44.11 -23.32 -39.17
CA MET A 1 43.32 -22.13 -38.86
C MET A 1 41.94 -22.61 -38.47
N GLY A 2 41.71 -22.74 -37.18
CA GLY A 2 40.43 -23.17 -36.63
C GLY A 2 39.75 -21.94 -36.00
N CYS A 3 38.65 -21.51 -36.58
CA CYS A 3 37.78 -20.52 -35.94
C CYS A 3 36.92 -21.23 -34.91
N SER A 4 37.21 -20.97 -33.63
CA SER A 4 36.34 -21.33 -32.51
C SER A 4 35.16 -20.36 -32.53
N GLY A 5 33.98 -20.83 -32.91
CA GLY A 5 32.74 -20.13 -32.74
C GLY A 5 32.41 -20.10 -31.25
N VAL A 6 32.42 -18.91 -30.64
CA VAL A 6 31.81 -18.67 -29.33
C VAL A 6 30.30 -18.69 -29.57
N GLY A 7 29.67 -19.79 -29.16
CA GLY A 7 28.22 -19.85 -29.10
C GLY A 7 27.75 -18.87 -28.00
N PHE A 8 27.08 -17.81 -28.39
CA PHE A 8 26.25 -17.02 -27.44
C PHE A 8 25.18 -17.98 -26.92
N ALA A 9 25.20 -18.25 -25.62
CA ALA A 9 24.02 -18.80 -24.94
C ALA A 9 22.87 -17.85 -25.23
N ALA A 10 21.74 -18.36 -25.70
CA ALA A 10 20.54 -17.57 -25.85
C ALA A 10 20.22 -16.98 -24.46
N GLU A 11 20.15 -15.68 -24.36
CA GLU A 11 19.66 -15.00 -23.17
C GLU A 11 18.26 -15.56 -22.87
N VAL A 12 18.10 -16.23 -21.73
CA VAL A 12 16.80 -16.67 -21.25
C VAL A 12 16.05 -15.41 -20.84
N THR A 13 15.17 -14.94 -21.71
CA THR A 13 14.24 -13.87 -21.37
C THR A 13 13.05 -14.50 -20.64
N PHE A 14 12.90 -14.20 -19.35
CA PHE A 14 11.68 -14.51 -18.62
C PHE A 14 10.49 -13.83 -19.34
N LYS A 15 9.48 -14.64 -19.68
CA LYS A 15 8.21 -14.13 -20.17
C LYS A 15 7.24 -14.04 -19.00
N GLY A 16 6.68 -12.86 -18.78
CA GLY A 16 5.59 -12.69 -17.81
C GLY A 16 4.39 -13.59 -18.17
N PRO A 17 3.54 -13.92 -17.21
CA PRO A 17 2.47 -14.90 -17.39
C PRO A 17 1.46 -14.53 -18.49
N TYR A 18 1.42 -13.27 -18.93
CA TYR A 18 0.44 -12.75 -19.89
C TYR A 18 1.06 -11.84 -20.98
N ASP A 19 2.32 -12.07 -21.35
CA ASP A 19 3.02 -11.25 -22.35
C ASP A 19 2.33 -11.17 -23.71
N ASP A 20 1.55 -12.20 -24.07
CA ASP A 20 0.78 -12.26 -25.31
C ASP A 20 -0.66 -11.72 -25.15
N GLU A 21 -1.04 -11.23 -23.95
CA GLU A 21 -2.38 -10.74 -23.66
C GLU A 21 -2.61 -9.36 -24.29
N THR A 22 -3.72 -9.18 -25.00
CA THR A 22 -4.11 -7.87 -25.48
C THR A 22 -4.62 -6.98 -24.34
N VAL A 23 -4.55 -5.65 -24.49
CA VAL A 23 -5.10 -4.70 -23.52
C VAL A 23 -6.56 -5.00 -23.18
N GLN A 24 -7.39 -5.37 -24.18
CA GLN A 24 -8.78 -5.71 -23.95
C GLN A 24 -8.97 -6.98 -23.12
N GLN A 25 -8.14 -7.99 -23.36
CA GLN A 25 -8.16 -9.24 -22.58
C GLN A 25 -7.73 -8.97 -21.13
N ARG A 26 -6.67 -8.20 -20.95
CA ARG A 26 -6.20 -7.76 -19.62
C ARG A 26 -7.28 -6.95 -18.89
N ASP A 27 -7.91 -6.00 -19.55
CA ASP A 27 -8.97 -5.18 -18.95
C ASP A 27 -10.17 -6.04 -18.52
N ALA A 28 -10.56 -7.02 -19.32
CA ALA A 28 -11.64 -7.94 -18.96
C ALA A 28 -11.27 -8.84 -17.77
N ARG A 29 -10.03 -9.34 -17.71
CA ARG A 29 -9.52 -10.17 -16.62
C ARG A 29 -9.38 -9.39 -15.32
N MET A 30 -8.86 -8.15 -15.38
CA MET A 30 -8.64 -7.30 -14.23
C MET A 30 -9.90 -6.58 -13.72
N ALA A 31 -10.98 -6.57 -14.49
CA ALA A 31 -12.18 -5.78 -14.19
C ALA A 31 -12.73 -6.05 -12.77
N TRP A 32 -12.90 -7.32 -12.41
CA TRP A 32 -13.43 -7.69 -11.10
C TRP A 32 -12.56 -7.17 -9.94
N TRP A 33 -11.24 -7.20 -10.09
CA TRP A 33 -10.29 -6.76 -9.08
C TRP A 33 -10.28 -5.23 -8.94
N ARG A 34 -10.31 -4.52 -10.09
CA ARG A 34 -10.44 -3.05 -10.09
C ARG A 34 -11.77 -2.59 -9.48
N GLU A 35 -12.85 -3.35 -9.65
CA GLU A 35 -14.15 -3.08 -9.02
C GLU A 35 -14.15 -3.41 -7.52
N ALA A 36 -13.35 -4.36 -7.09
CA ALA A 36 -13.30 -4.85 -5.72
C ALA A 36 -12.82 -3.80 -4.71
N ARG A 37 -11.76 -3.07 -5.01
CA ARG A 37 -11.15 -2.00 -4.18
C ARG A 37 -10.70 -2.41 -2.78
N PHE A 38 -11.24 -3.49 -2.17
CA PHE A 38 -11.00 -3.85 -0.79
C PHE A 38 -10.89 -5.36 -0.60
N GLY A 39 -9.80 -5.83 0.00
CA GLY A 39 -9.50 -7.22 0.30
C GLY A 39 -8.94 -7.44 1.69
N LEU A 40 -9.01 -8.69 2.18
CA LEU A 40 -8.42 -9.15 3.42
C LEU A 40 -7.09 -9.86 3.14
N PHE A 41 -6.03 -9.45 3.81
CA PHE A 41 -4.79 -10.20 3.89
C PHE A 41 -4.76 -11.00 5.19
N ILE A 42 -4.28 -12.24 5.17
CA ILE A 42 -4.15 -13.07 6.37
C ILE A 42 -2.73 -13.60 6.44
N HIS A 43 -1.97 -13.13 7.44
CA HIS A 43 -0.65 -13.67 7.75
C HIS A 43 -0.76 -14.64 8.92
N TRP A 44 -0.67 -15.94 8.63
CA TRP A 44 -0.82 -16.98 9.63
C TRP A 44 0.17 -18.11 9.39
N GLY A 45 0.69 -18.68 10.48
CA GLY A 45 1.68 -19.74 10.45
C GLY A 45 2.19 -20.09 11.84
N VAL A 46 3.22 -20.94 11.89
CA VAL A 46 3.85 -21.39 13.14
C VAL A 46 4.40 -20.23 13.97
N TYR A 47 4.80 -19.13 13.37
CA TYR A 47 5.26 -17.91 14.05
C TYR A 47 4.21 -17.30 15.01
N ALA A 48 2.93 -17.66 14.86
CA ALA A 48 1.89 -17.26 15.82
C ALA A 48 2.02 -17.94 17.18
N VAL A 49 2.81 -19.03 17.29
CA VAL A 49 3.05 -19.74 18.56
C VAL A 49 3.98 -18.95 19.48
N PRO A 50 5.22 -18.57 19.05
CA PRO A 50 6.08 -17.71 19.86
C PRO A 50 5.52 -16.29 19.98
N ALA A 51 4.65 -15.88 19.09
CA ALA A 51 3.92 -14.61 19.15
C ALA A 51 4.81 -13.39 19.48
N GLY A 52 5.97 -13.30 18.83
CA GLY A 52 6.95 -12.24 19.01
C GLY A 52 7.91 -12.42 20.18
N THR A 53 7.84 -13.53 20.94
CA THR A 53 8.71 -13.76 22.13
C THR A 53 9.56 -15.02 21.94
N TYR A 54 10.87 -14.91 22.17
CA TYR A 54 11.80 -16.03 22.12
C TYR A 54 12.67 -16.08 23.38
N LYS A 55 12.72 -17.24 24.06
CA LYS A 55 13.46 -17.45 25.32
C LYS A 55 13.14 -16.43 26.42
N GLY A 56 11.89 -15.92 26.44
CA GLY A 56 11.44 -14.94 27.43
C GLY A 56 11.72 -13.48 27.05
N GLU A 57 12.36 -13.23 25.92
CA GLU A 57 12.66 -11.88 25.42
C GLU A 57 11.72 -11.52 24.27
N GLN A 58 11.22 -10.28 24.26
CA GLN A 58 10.45 -9.73 23.16
C GLN A 58 11.38 -9.44 21.99
N ILE A 59 11.09 -10.05 20.83
CA ILE A 59 11.89 -9.84 19.63
C ILE A 59 11.33 -8.62 18.87
N PRO A 60 12.14 -7.59 18.63
CA PRO A 60 11.70 -6.39 17.93
C PRO A 60 11.28 -6.67 16.49
N ASN A 61 10.66 -5.66 15.84
CA ASN A 61 10.15 -5.70 14.47
C ASN A 61 8.93 -6.63 14.28
N ILE A 62 8.72 -7.17 13.07
CA ILE A 62 7.51 -7.91 12.69
C ILE A 62 7.53 -9.36 13.17
N GLY A 63 6.37 -9.86 13.62
CA GLY A 63 6.29 -11.14 14.36
C GLY A 63 6.52 -12.37 13.50
N GLU A 64 6.12 -12.37 12.24
CA GLU A 64 6.31 -13.47 11.29
C GLU A 64 7.78 -13.68 10.90
N TRP A 65 8.64 -12.71 11.15
CA TRP A 65 10.10 -12.81 10.94
C TRP A 65 10.87 -13.25 12.20
N ILE A 66 10.19 -13.69 13.25
CA ILE A 66 10.84 -14.05 14.53
C ILE A 66 11.94 -15.10 14.37
N MET A 67 11.76 -16.08 13.47
CA MET A 67 12.78 -17.10 13.20
C MET A 67 14.09 -16.47 12.69
N HIS A 68 13.99 -15.50 11.80
CA HIS A 68 15.11 -14.77 11.23
C HIS A 68 15.74 -13.80 12.25
N TYR A 69 14.93 -12.92 12.88
CA TYR A 69 15.48 -11.90 13.79
C TYR A 69 16.17 -12.48 15.03
N ALA A 70 15.64 -13.59 15.54
CA ALA A 70 16.24 -14.29 16.68
C ALA A 70 17.21 -15.38 16.26
N GLN A 71 17.44 -15.60 14.94
CA GLN A 71 18.27 -16.65 14.37
C GLN A 71 17.99 -18.01 15.01
N ILE A 72 16.69 -18.37 15.12
CA ILE A 72 16.25 -19.60 15.77
C ILE A 72 16.70 -20.79 14.91
N PRO A 73 17.46 -21.75 15.48
CA PRO A 73 17.86 -22.93 14.74
C PRO A 73 16.65 -23.71 14.20
N VAL A 74 16.77 -24.28 13.01
CA VAL A 74 15.68 -25.02 12.33
C VAL A 74 15.04 -26.07 13.24
N ALA A 75 15.88 -26.91 13.88
CA ALA A 75 15.39 -27.95 14.78
C ALA A 75 14.67 -27.42 16.03
N GLU A 76 15.01 -26.22 16.50
CA GLU A 76 14.33 -25.56 17.61
C GLU A 76 13.00 -24.93 17.14
N TYR A 77 13.00 -24.28 15.98
CA TYR A 77 11.79 -23.69 15.39
C TYR A 77 10.72 -24.74 15.09
N GLN A 78 11.10 -25.92 14.61
CA GLN A 78 10.19 -27.06 14.41
C GLN A 78 9.40 -27.46 15.64
N GLN A 79 9.88 -27.17 16.87
CA GLN A 79 9.15 -27.51 18.10
C GLN A 79 7.91 -26.65 18.29
N TYR A 80 7.83 -25.47 17.66
CA TYR A 80 6.62 -24.65 17.69
C TYR A 80 5.47 -25.29 16.91
N ALA A 81 5.74 -26.03 15.84
CA ALA A 81 4.68 -26.73 15.10
C ALA A 81 3.91 -27.74 15.99
N LYS A 82 4.59 -28.36 16.95
CA LYS A 82 3.95 -29.26 17.93
C LYS A 82 2.96 -28.56 18.88
N GLN A 83 2.99 -27.24 18.93
CA GLN A 83 2.10 -26.39 19.73
C GLN A 83 1.07 -25.66 18.85
N PHE A 84 1.26 -25.67 17.53
CA PHE A 84 0.32 -25.06 16.60
C PHE A 84 -0.91 -25.96 16.44
N ASN A 85 -1.97 -25.63 17.17
CA ASN A 85 -3.19 -26.43 17.20
C ASN A 85 -4.44 -25.53 17.11
N PRO A 86 -4.83 -25.12 15.88
CA PRO A 86 -5.88 -24.13 15.66
C PRO A 86 -7.30 -24.73 15.80
N VAL A 87 -7.63 -25.28 16.94
CA VAL A 87 -8.95 -25.92 17.21
C VAL A 87 -10.13 -24.94 17.21
N LYS A 88 -9.85 -23.62 17.26
CA LYS A 88 -10.87 -22.56 17.18
C LYS A 88 -10.97 -21.93 15.79
N TYR A 89 -10.23 -22.45 14.82
CA TYR A 89 -10.33 -21.99 13.44
C TYR A 89 -11.73 -22.25 12.87
N ASP A 90 -12.39 -21.20 12.42
CA ASP A 90 -13.70 -21.25 11.76
C ASP A 90 -13.62 -20.50 10.41
N PRO A 91 -13.40 -21.21 9.30
CA PRO A 91 -13.28 -20.61 7.98
C PRO A 91 -14.54 -19.86 7.53
N GLU A 92 -15.73 -20.36 7.92
CA GLU A 92 -17.00 -19.69 7.64
C GLU A 92 -17.10 -18.34 8.35
N ALA A 93 -16.67 -18.28 9.62
CA ALA A 93 -16.65 -17.03 10.38
C ALA A 93 -15.65 -16.04 9.80
N TRP A 94 -14.46 -16.50 9.38
CA TRP A 94 -13.45 -15.65 8.77
C TRP A 94 -13.94 -15.03 7.46
N VAL A 95 -14.53 -15.84 6.58
CA VAL A 95 -15.06 -15.37 5.29
C VAL A 95 -16.24 -14.42 5.49
N ARG A 96 -17.15 -14.72 6.43
CA ARG A 96 -18.27 -13.81 6.75
C ARG A 96 -17.77 -12.49 7.30
N MET A 97 -16.80 -12.49 8.21
CA MET A 97 -16.19 -11.27 8.74
C MET A 97 -15.62 -10.39 7.62
N ALA A 98 -14.88 -10.96 6.68
CA ALA A 98 -14.36 -10.24 5.51
C ALA A 98 -15.51 -9.67 4.66
N LYS A 99 -16.53 -10.47 4.37
CA LYS A 99 -17.70 -10.05 3.59
C LYS A 99 -18.48 -8.93 4.29
N ASP A 100 -18.71 -9.06 5.58
CA ASP A 100 -19.44 -8.07 6.39
C ASP A 100 -18.67 -6.75 6.51
N ALA A 101 -17.33 -6.81 6.51
CA ALA A 101 -16.47 -5.63 6.39
C ALA A 101 -16.50 -4.96 5.00
N GLY A 102 -17.17 -5.57 4.01
CA GLY A 102 -17.26 -5.06 2.63
C GLY A 102 -16.16 -5.56 1.70
N MET A 103 -15.29 -6.46 2.14
CA MET A 103 -14.22 -7.02 1.33
C MET A 103 -14.75 -7.95 0.24
N LYS A 104 -14.04 -8.04 -0.89
CA LYS A 104 -14.41 -8.83 -2.07
C LYS A 104 -13.49 -10.01 -2.32
N TYR A 105 -12.33 -10.01 -1.74
CA TYR A 105 -11.36 -11.09 -1.88
C TYR A 105 -10.53 -11.25 -0.59
N ILE A 106 -9.92 -12.43 -0.48
CA ILE A 106 -9.02 -12.80 0.61
C ILE A 106 -7.72 -13.31 -0.02
N VAL A 107 -6.58 -12.87 0.50
CA VAL A 107 -5.26 -13.46 0.24
C VAL A 107 -4.74 -14.02 1.56
N ILE A 108 -4.32 -15.29 1.59
CA ILE A 108 -3.77 -15.93 2.78
C ILE A 108 -2.37 -16.47 2.52
N THR A 109 -1.47 -16.37 3.49
CA THR A 109 -0.15 -16.99 3.43
C THR A 109 -0.27 -18.51 3.38
N ALA A 110 -0.22 -19.09 2.18
CA ALA A 110 -0.15 -20.55 2.03
C ALA A 110 1.19 -21.09 2.56
N LYS A 111 2.29 -20.38 2.28
CA LYS A 111 3.62 -20.59 2.87
C LYS A 111 4.33 -19.24 2.99
N HIS A 112 4.77 -18.90 4.22
CA HIS A 112 5.59 -17.73 4.49
C HIS A 112 7.09 -18.07 4.49
N HIS A 113 7.97 -17.13 4.83
CA HIS A 113 9.43 -17.29 4.80
C HIS A 113 9.97 -18.36 5.76
N ASP A 114 9.22 -18.75 6.79
CA ASP A 114 9.58 -19.86 7.68
C ASP A 114 9.39 -21.24 7.04
N GLY A 115 8.97 -21.28 5.78
CA GLY A 115 8.81 -22.48 4.98
C GLY A 115 7.61 -23.37 5.37
N PHE A 116 6.84 -22.98 6.39
CA PHE A 116 5.72 -23.77 6.87
C PHE A 116 4.50 -23.65 5.96
N ALA A 117 4.05 -24.81 5.43
CA ALA A 117 2.85 -24.85 4.59
C ALA A 117 1.58 -24.99 5.44
N LEU A 118 0.60 -24.09 5.22
CA LEU A 118 -0.73 -24.18 5.86
C LEU A 118 -1.67 -25.17 5.15
N PHE A 119 -1.15 -26.00 4.27
CA PHE A 119 -1.90 -26.98 3.48
C PHE A 119 -1.19 -28.32 3.43
N ASP A 120 -1.95 -29.37 3.07
CA ASP A 120 -1.43 -30.74 2.90
C ASP A 120 -0.58 -30.80 1.62
N THR A 121 0.77 -30.82 1.77
CA THR A 121 1.71 -30.86 0.65
C THR A 121 2.41 -32.21 0.55
N ALA A 122 2.47 -32.77 -0.65
CA ALA A 122 3.12 -34.06 -0.89
C ALA A 122 4.66 -33.99 -0.94
N VAL A 123 5.26 -32.77 -0.88
CA VAL A 123 6.69 -32.59 -1.14
C VAL A 123 7.50 -32.21 0.10
N SER A 124 6.85 -32.03 1.24
CA SER A 124 7.52 -31.70 2.51
C SER A 124 6.66 -32.11 3.69
N ASP A 125 7.28 -32.67 4.74
CA ASP A 125 6.61 -32.93 6.02
C ASP A 125 6.54 -31.66 6.91
N TRP A 126 7.04 -30.50 6.43
CA TRP A 126 6.97 -29.22 7.13
C TRP A 126 5.69 -28.48 6.77
N ASP A 127 4.57 -29.09 7.14
CA ASP A 127 3.22 -28.59 6.89
C ASP A 127 2.29 -28.78 8.10
N ILE A 128 1.09 -28.22 7.98
CA ILE A 128 0.11 -28.25 9.07
C ILE A 128 -0.45 -29.65 9.35
N VAL A 129 -0.43 -30.55 8.36
CA VAL A 129 -0.99 -31.91 8.49
C VAL A 129 0.02 -32.83 9.18
N GLU A 130 1.26 -32.84 8.72
CA GLU A 130 2.29 -33.78 9.20
C GLU A 130 3.00 -33.26 10.45
N ALA A 131 3.31 -31.94 10.51
CA ALA A 131 4.13 -31.39 11.60
C ALA A 131 3.35 -30.99 12.86
N THR A 132 1.99 -30.92 12.81
CA THR A 132 1.19 -30.36 13.90
C THR A 132 0.19 -31.36 14.51
N PRO A 133 -0.21 -31.19 15.78
CA PRO A 133 -1.27 -31.99 16.38
C PRO A 133 -2.66 -31.73 15.79
N TYR A 134 -2.83 -30.64 15.02
CA TYR A 134 -4.08 -30.34 14.34
C TYR A 134 -4.37 -31.33 13.21
N GLY A 135 -3.35 -31.71 12.42
CA GLY A 135 -3.40 -32.79 11.45
C GLY A 135 -4.44 -32.60 10.34
N LYS A 136 -4.75 -31.36 9.96
CA LYS A 136 -5.74 -31.04 8.94
C LYS A 136 -5.33 -29.82 8.13
N ASP A 137 -5.60 -29.86 6.84
CA ASP A 137 -5.49 -28.73 5.93
C ASP A 137 -6.46 -27.61 6.33
N VAL A 138 -6.00 -26.35 6.38
CA VAL A 138 -6.84 -25.19 6.67
C VAL A 138 -7.23 -24.41 5.44
N LEU A 139 -6.50 -24.54 4.32
CA LEU A 139 -6.81 -23.83 3.08
C LEU A 139 -8.00 -24.43 2.36
N LYS A 140 -8.19 -25.76 2.42
CA LYS A 140 -9.31 -26.43 1.79
C LYS A 140 -10.67 -25.92 2.28
N PRO A 141 -10.96 -25.94 3.60
CA PRO A 141 -12.24 -25.43 4.10
C PRO A 141 -12.37 -23.91 3.92
N LEU A 142 -11.26 -23.15 3.88
CA LEU A 142 -11.31 -21.72 3.56
C LEU A 142 -11.74 -21.46 2.12
N ALA A 143 -11.20 -22.24 1.17
CA ALA A 143 -11.58 -22.15 -0.25
C ALA A 143 -13.06 -22.47 -0.46
N GLU A 144 -13.56 -23.50 0.21
CA GLU A 144 -14.98 -23.91 0.17
C GLU A 144 -15.88 -22.79 0.76
N ALA A 145 -15.50 -22.21 1.88
CA ALA A 145 -16.23 -21.11 2.49
C ALA A 145 -16.20 -19.84 1.59
N ALA A 146 -15.04 -19.49 1.03
CA ALA A 146 -14.90 -18.36 0.12
C ALA A 146 -15.80 -18.51 -1.12
N GLN A 147 -15.79 -19.67 -1.75
CA GLN A 147 -16.67 -20.00 -2.88
C GLN A 147 -18.15 -19.87 -2.50
N LYS A 148 -18.56 -20.45 -1.38
CA LYS A 148 -19.94 -20.41 -0.86
C LYS A 148 -20.44 -18.98 -0.63
N HIS A 149 -19.57 -18.08 -0.15
CA HIS A 149 -19.94 -16.69 0.14
C HIS A 149 -19.69 -15.73 -1.02
N GLY A 150 -19.14 -16.20 -2.15
CA GLY A 150 -18.83 -15.36 -3.31
C GLY A 150 -17.67 -14.40 -3.08
N ILE A 151 -16.73 -14.78 -2.22
CA ILE A 151 -15.47 -14.08 -1.97
C ILE A 151 -14.39 -14.74 -2.85
N LYS A 152 -13.62 -13.95 -3.60
CA LYS A 152 -12.49 -14.44 -4.37
C LYS A 152 -11.35 -14.83 -3.45
N LEU A 153 -10.69 -15.97 -3.71
CA LEU A 153 -9.56 -16.44 -2.91
C LEU A 153 -8.25 -16.28 -3.68
N GLY A 154 -7.23 -15.83 -2.99
CA GLY A 154 -5.84 -15.79 -3.44
C GLY A 154 -4.91 -16.42 -2.40
N PHE A 155 -3.76 -16.86 -2.89
CA PHE A 155 -2.69 -17.36 -2.04
C PHE A 155 -1.46 -16.46 -2.14
N TYR A 156 -0.93 -16.09 -1.00
CA TYR A 156 0.43 -15.60 -0.86
C TYR A 156 1.38 -16.80 -0.80
N TYR A 157 2.48 -16.70 -1.52
CA TYR A 157 3.51 -17.73 -1.51
C TYR A 157 4.91 -17.10 -1.56
N SER A 158 5.74 -17.42 -0.56
CA SER A 158 7.15 -17.02 -0.52
C SER A 158 7.96 -17.98 -1.39
N GLN A 159 8.23 -17.58 -2.63
CA GLN A 159 8.88 -18.44 -3.63
C GLN A 159 10.40 -18.57 -3.42
N ALA A 160 11.04 -17.52 -2.92
CA ALA A 160 12.48 -17.43 -2.80
C ALA A 160 12.95 -17.65 -1.37
N GLN A 161 12.39 -16.89 -0.42
CA GLN A 161 12.73 -17.04 0.99
C GLN A 161 12.08 -18.29 1.57
N ASP A 162 12.92 -19.12 2.19
CA ASP A 162 12.49 -20.29 2.96
C ASP A 162 13.59 -20.62 3.96
N TRP A 163 13.35 -20.33 5.22
CA TRP A 163 14.35 -20.48 6.28
C TRP A 163 14.42 -21.88 6.85
N HIS A 164 13.59 -22.79 6.36
CA HIS A 164 13.52 -24.17 6.83
C HIS A 164 14.14 -25.17 5.84
N HIS A 165 13.76 -25.07 4.56
CA HIS A 165 14.22 -26.04 3.57
C HIS A 165 15.63 -25.72 3.08
N PRO A 166 16.50 -26.75 2.88
CA PRO A 166 17.83 -26.54 2.34
C PRO A 166 17.80 -25.83 0.97
N GLY A 167 18.55 -24.75 0.85
CA GLY A 167 18.65 -23.96 -0.38
C GLY A 167 17.60 -22.85 -0.53
N GLY A 168 16.64 -22.75 0.37
CA GLY A 168 15.78 -21.56 0.46
C GLY A 168 16.62 -20.32 0.82
N ALA A 169 16.29 -19.17 0.23
CA ALA A 169 17.05 -17.95 0.47
C ALA A 169 16.81 -17.39 1.89
N THR A 170 17.86 -16.79 2.44
CA THR A 170 17.82 -16.05 3.71
C THR A 170 18.29 -14.61 3.45
N TRP A 171 17.77 -13.63 4.21
CA TRP A 171 18.06 -12.21 3.94
C TRP A 171 19.54 -11.84 4.16
N ASP A 172 20.14 -12.31 5.27
CA ASP A 172 21.50 -11.96 5.69
C ASP A 172 22.47 -13.15 5.67
N GLY A 173 22.11 -14.24 4.97
CA GLY A 173 22.86 -15.51 4.94
C GLY A 173 22.36 -16.52 5.98
N ASN A 174 22.73 -17.79 5.77
CA ASN A 174 22.32 -18.90 6.62
C ASN A 174 22.90 -18.77 8.03
N TRP A 175 22.09 -19.04 9.03
CA TRP A 175 22.52 -19.11 10.44
C TRP A 175 22.50 -20.54 11.02
N ASP A 176 21.97 -21.50 10.25
CA ASP A 176 21.90 -22.91 10.61
C ASP A 176 22.39 -23.75 9.42
N PRO A 177 23.32 -24.72 9.63
CA PRO A 177 23.74 -25.63 8.56
C PRO A 177 22.61 -26.41 7.88
N ALA A 178 21.46 -26.58 8.54
CA ALA A 178 20.28 -27.21 7.94
C ALA A 178 19.72 -26.42 6.74
N GLN A 179 20.02 -25.13 6.64
CA GLN A 179 19.60 -24.25 5.53
C GLN A 179 20.51 -24.37 4.29
N ASP A 180 21.70 -24.99 4.43
CA ASP A 180 22.65 -25.10 3.34
C ASP A 180 22.13 -26.01 2.23
N GLY A 181 22.09 -25.48 1.01
CA GLY A 181 21.57 -26.21 -0.15
C GLY A 181 21.65 -25.43 -1.44
N SER A 182 21.08 -26.00 -2.49
CA SER A 182 20.96 -25.38 -3.80
C SER A 182 19.59 -24.73 -3.92
N MET A 183 19.55 -23.42 -4.21
CA MET A 183 18.28 -22.72 -4.45
C MET A 183 17.54 -23.24 -5.67
N ASP A 184 18.27 -23.68 -6.71
CA ASP A 184 17.65 -24.28 -7.90
C ASP A 184 16.97 -25.60 -7.58
N ASP A 185 17.54 -26.39 -6.65
CA ASP A 185 16.94 -27.64 -6.19
C ASP A 185 15.75 -27.38 -5.27
N TYR A 186 15.83 -26.38 -4.39
CA TYR A 186 14.72 -25.93 -3.56
C TYR A 186 13.51 -25.49 -4.42
N ILE A 187 13.75 -24.62 -5.41
CA ILE A 187 12.69 -24.15 -6.30
C ILE A 187 12.07 -25.33 -7.05
N ARG A 188 12.90 -26.21 -7.65
CA ARG A 188 12.42 -27.33 -8.46
C ARG A 188 11.66 -28.38 -7.66
N ASN A 189 12.11 -28.68 -6.43
CA ASN A 189 11.62 -29.82 -5.66
C ASN A 189 10.58 -29.42 -4.60
N ILE A 190 10.54 -28.15 -4.18
CA ILE A 190 9.62 -27.65 -3.14
C ILE A 190 8.69 -26.58 -3.72
N ALA A 191 9.23 -25.42 -4.14
CA ALA A 191 8.40 -24.25 -4.45
C ALA A 191 7.48 -24.47 -5.66
N VAL A 192 7.99 -24.94 -6.78
CA VAL A 192 7.21 -25.21 -8.00
C VAL A 192 6.12 -26.27 -7.78
N PRO A 193 6.42 -27.44 -7.17
CA PRO A 193 5.39 -28.43 -6.86
C PRO A 193 4.31 -27.90 -5.90
N GLN A 194 4.67 -27.17 -4.85
CA GLN A 194 3.71 -26.61 -3.90
C GLN A 194 2.76 -25.61 -4.56
N VAL A 195 3.27 -24.72 -5.43
CA VAL A 195 2.40 -23.79 -6.19
C VAL A 195 1.49 -24.57 -7.13
N ARG A 196 1.96 -25.65 -7.75
CA ARG A 196 1.12 -26.53 -8.56
C ARG A 196 0.00 -27.16 -7.72
N GLU A 197 0.30 -27.64 -6.52
CA GLU A 197 -0.71 -28.19 -5.60
C GLU A 197 -1.77 -27.16 -5.25
N LEU A 198 -1.36 -25.93 -4.94
CA LEU A 198 -2.27 -24.82 -4.66
C LEU A 198 -3.22 -24.55 -5.84
N PHE A 199 -2.75 -24.68 -7.07
CA PHE A 199 -3.55 -24.43 -8.26
C PHE A 199 -4.43 -25.61 -8.70
N THR A 200 -4.17 -26.81 -8.19
CA THR A 200 -4.92 -28.02 -8.61
C THR A 200 -5.88 -28.55 -7.56
N ASN A 201 -5.65 -28.25 -6.27
CA ASN A 201 -6.37 -28.90 -5.18
C ASN A 201 -7.43 -28.03 -4.48
N TYR A 202 -7.44 -26.69 -4.72
CA TYR A 202 -8.24 -25.74 -3.94
C TYR A 202 -9.33 -25.03 -4.75
N GLY A 203 -9.64 -25.53 -5.97
CA GLY A 203 -10.66 -24.94 -6.84
C GLY A 203 -10.15 -23.70 -7.57
N GLU A 204 -11.03 -22.70 -7.72
CA GLU A 204 -10.67 -21.45 -8.39
C GLU A 204 -9.79 -20.59 -7.48
N VAL A 205 -8.56 -20.28 -7.95
CA VAL A 205 -7.62 -19.36 -7.31
C VAL A 205 -7.56 -18.09 -8.14
N SER A 206 -7.93 -16.96 -7.55
CA SER A 206 -8.09 -15.70 -8.28
C SER A 206 -6.86 -14.80 -8.23
N ILE A 207 -5.98 -14.98 -7.22
CA ILE A 207 -4.76 -14.18 -7.03
C ILE A 207 -3.63 -15.10 -6.57
N LEU A 208 -2.45 -14.95 -7.18
CA LEU A 208 -1.18 -15.44 -6.65
C LEU A 208 -0.33 -14.24 -6.23
N TRP A 209 -0.05 -14.16 -4.97
CA TRP A 209 0.72 -13.09 -4.37
C TRP A 209 2.12 -13.59 -4.01
N TRP A 210 3.10 -13.30 -4.87
CA TRP A 210 4.52 -13.58 -4.65
C TRP A 210 5.12 -12.61 -3.64
N ASP A 211 6.19 -13.01 -2.94
CA ASP A 211 6.88 -12.11 -2.02
C ASP A 211 8.39 -12.30 -2.01
N THR A 212 9.07 -11.19 -1.77
CA THR A 212 10.51 -11.06 -1.53
C THR A 212 11.36 -11.89 -2.51
N PRO A 213 11.63 -11.40 -3.75
CA PRO A 213 12.32 -12.12 -4.79
C PRO A 213 13.86 -12.16 -4.60
N ILE A 214 14.32 -12.37 -3.36
CA ILE A 214 15.75 -12.42 -3.05
C ILE A 214 16.42 -13.57 -3.80
N ASP A 215 17.56 -13.30 -4.42
CA ASP A 215 18.34 -14.26 -5.22
C ASP A 215 17.55 -14.90 -6.39
N MET A 216 16.40 -14.37 -6.75
CA MET A 216 15.68 -14.77 -7.94
C MET A 216 16.43 -14.28 -9.20
N THR A 217 16.55 -15.17 -10.18
CA THR A 217 17.08 -14.87 -11.51
C THR A 217 16.03 -15.16 -12.57
N PRO A 218 16.18 -14.68 -13.82
CA PRO A 218 15.27 -15.05 -14.91
C PRO A 218 15.12 -16.56 -15.10
N GLU A 219 16.20 -17.33 -14.93
CA GLU A 219 16.19 -18.79 -15.06
C GLU A 219 15.40 -19.45 -13.93
N ARG A 220 15.49 -18.93 -12.69
CA ARG A 220 14.71 -19.41 -11.54
C ARG A 220 13.24 -19.03 -11.66
N ALA A 221 12.95 -17.82 -12.11
CA ALA A 221 11.59 -17.39 -12.39
C ALA A 221 10.94 -18.25 -13.49
N ALA A 222 11.68 -18.59 -14.55
CA ALA A 222 11.21 -19.46 -15.63
C ALA A 222 10.86 -20.89 -15.16
N MET A 223 11.33 -21.33 -13.99
CA MET A 223 10.90 -22.63 -13.44
C MET A 223 9.42 -22.64 -13.04
N PHE A 224 8.81 -21.47 -12.83
CA PHE A 224 7.38 -21.30 -12.54
C PHE A 224 6.53 -21.12 -13.80
N ASP A 225 7.15 -21.07 -14.99
CA ASP A 225 6.43 -20.90 -16.24
C ASP A 225 5.37 -21.98 -16.45
N GLY A 226 4.23 -21.59 -16.99
CA GLY A 226 3.09 -22.46 -17.26
C GLY A 226 2.27 -22.87 -16.02
N LEU A 227 2.67 -22.49 -14.80
CA LEU A 227 1.82 -22.76 -13.62
C LEU A 227 0.55 -21.91 -13.64
N VAL A 228 0.63 -20.66 -14.08
CA VAL A 228 -0.54 -19.76 -14.18
C VAL A 228 -1.58 -20.24 -15.17
N ASP A 229 -1.19 -21.05 -16.17
CA ASP A 229 -2.11 -21.66 -17.14
C ASP A 229 -3.09 -22.65 -16.48
N LEU A 230 -2.74 -23.16 -15.29
CA LEU A 230 -3.60 -24.04 -14.51
C LEU A 230 -4.80 -23.28 -13.91
N GLN A 231 -4.71 -21.96 -13.81
CA GLN A 231 -5.76 -21.08 -13.29
C GLN A 231 -6.02 -19.92 -14.27
N PRO A 232 -6.74 -20.15 -15.38
CA PRO A 232 -7.02 -19.11 -16.37
C PRO A 232 -7.68 -17.88 -15.73
N GLY A 233 -7.07 -16.72 -15.93
CA GLY A 233 -7.58 -15.45 -15.37
C GLY A 233 -7.07 -15.10 -13.97
N ILE A 234 -6.15 -15.89 -13.42
CA ILE A 234 -5.47 -15.54 -12.16
C ILE A 234 -4.73 -14.20 -12.28
N ILE A 235 -4.69 -13.45 -11.20
CA ILE A 235 -3.96 -12.19 -11.10
C ILE A 235 -2.67 -12.43 -10.32
N VAL A 236 -1.55 -11.89 -10.80
CA VAL A 236 -0.24 -12.03 -10.15
C VAL A 236 0.37 -10.65 -9.88
N ASN A 237 1.02 -10.49 -8.72
CA ASN A 237 1.75 -9.27 -8.40
C ASN A 237 3.16 -9.24 -9.02
N ASN A 238 3.88 -8.13 -8.78
CA ASN A 238 5.21 -7.88 -9.35
C ASN A 238 6.38 -8.40 -8.50
N ARG A 239 6.17 -9.39 -7.59
CA ARG A 239 7.22 -9.84 -6.65
C ARG A 239 7.80 -11.22 -6.97
N LEU A 240 7.58 -11.77 -8.16
CA LEU A 240 8.25 -13.02 -8.56
C LEU A 240 9.74 -12.81 -8.84
N LEU A 241 10.08 -11.70 -9.49
CA LEU A 241 11.44 -11.33 -9.89
C LEU A 241 11.57 -9.81 -9.88
N ASP A 242 12.68 -9.29 -9.36
CA ASP A 242 12.95 -7.85 -9.36
C ASP A 242 13.03 -7.28 -10.78
N GLY A 243 12.39 -6.13 -10.99
CA GLY A 243 12.40 -5.41 -12.26
C GLY A 243 11.45 -5.98 -13.32
N VAL A 244 10.66 -7.01 -13.00
CA VAL A 244 9.61 -7.55 -13.87
C VAL A 244 8.24 -7.13 -13.35
N ASP A 245 7.40 -6.59 -14.24
CA ASP A 245 6.03 -6.24 -13.89
C ASP A 245 5.15 -7.48 -13.83
N GLY A 246 4.25 -7.48 -12.83
CA GLY A 246 3.09 -8.37 -12.79
C GLY A 246 1.84 -7.65 -13.29
N ASP A 247 0.67 -8.17 -12.93
CA ASP A 247 -0.61 -7.51 -13.20
C ASP A 247 -0.78 -6.24 -12.37
N LEU A 248 -0.22 -6.25 -11.17
CA LEU A 248 -0.31 -5.13 -10.23
C LEU A 248 1.00 -4.96 -9.44
N ARG A 249 1.24 -3.75 -8.98
CA ARG A 249 2.32 -3.43 -8.04
C ARG A 249 1.78 -3.27 -6.63
N THR A 250 2.62 -3.57 -5.64
CA THR A 250 2.22 -3.67 -4.24
C THR A 250 2.98 -2.68 -3.35
N PRO A 251 2.61 -1.38 -3.34
CA PRO A 251 3.10 -0.46 -2.31
C PRO A 251 2.77 -1.01 -0.93
N GLU A 252 3.81 -1.21 -0.11
CA GLU A 252 3.68 -1.80 1.20
C GLU A 252 3.68 -0.75 2.30
N GLN A 253 2.65 -0.79 3.17
CA GLN A 253 2.49 0.10 4.32
C GLN A 253 2.47 1.60 3.97
N HIS A 254 2.27 1.96 2.71
CA HIS A 254 2.09 3.35 2.32
C HIS A 254 1.07 3.49 1.19
N ILE A 255 0.45 4.65 1.14
CA ILE A 255 -0.46 5.04 0.07
C ILE A 255 0.28 6.03 -0.83
N PRO A 256 0.42 5.77 -2.14
CA PRO A 256 1.02 6.73 -3.06
C PRO A 256 0.35 8.11 -2.96
N ALA A 257 1.12 9.17 -3.12
CA ALA A 257 0.61 10.54 -3.00
C ALA A 257 -0.46 10.87 -4.03
N THR A 258 -0.26 10.38 -5.26
CA THR A 258 -1.21 10.52 -6.38
C THR A 258 -1.62 9.15 -6.89
N GLY A 259 -2.65 9.09 -7.73
CA GLY A 259 -2.95 7.90 -8.51
C GLY A 259 -1.73 7.48 -9.36
N LEU A 260 -1.59 6.19 -9.60
CA LEU A 260 -0.55 5.62 -10.45
C LEU A 260 -1.15 5.25 -11.80
N ASP A 261 -0.31 5.21 -12.82
CA ASP A 261 -0.69 4.88 -14.21
C ASP A 261 -0.76 3.37 -14.49
N TYR A 262 -0.65 2.56 -13.45
CA TYR A 262 -0.75 1.10 -13.46
C TYR A 262 -1.65 0.61 -12.32
N ASP A 263 -2.09 -0.66 -12.40
CA ASP A 263 -2.85 -1.30 -11.33
C ASP A 263 -1.98 -1.52 -10.08
N TRP A 264 -2.50 -1.18 -8.90
CA TRP A 264 -1.74 -1.26 -7.65
C TRP A 264 -2.61 -1.57 -6.44
N GLU A 265 -2.00 -2.20 -5.46
CA GLU A 265 -2.63 -2.62 -4.22
C GLU A 265 -1.77 -2.22 -3.02
N ALA A 266 -2.28 -1.36 -2.16
CA ALA A 266 -1.61 -1.05 -0.90
C ALA A 266 -1.90 -2.14 0.12
N CYS A 267 -0.91 -2.96 0.44
CA CYS A 267 -1.01 -3.92 1.54
C CYS A 267 -0.55 -3.26 2.85
N MET A 268 -1.41 -3.35 3.88
CA MET A 268 -1.18 -2.65 5.15
C MET A 268 -1.65 -3.48 6.33
N THR A 269 -0.93 -3.34 7.45
CA THR A 269 -1.30 -3.94 8.73
C THR A 269 -2.32 -3.07 9.48
N MET A 270 -3.08 -3.67 10.40
CA MET A 270 -3.91 -2.93 11.36
C MET A 270 -3.11 -2.39 12.55
N ASN A 271 -1.97 -3.00 12.83
CA ASN A 271 -1.03 -2.71 13.90
C ASN A 271 0.39 -2.56 13.34
N THR A 272 1.45 -2.95 14.05
CA THR A 272 2.85 -2.80 13.61
C THR A 272 3.44 -4.06 13.00
N THR A 273 2.67 -5.16 12.86
CA THR A 273 3.14 -6.48 12.42
C THR A 273 2.14 -7.15 11.48
N TRP A 274 2.61 -8.06 10.61
CA TRP A 274 1.74 -8.88 9.76
C TRP A 274 1.22 -10.10 10.51
N GLY A 275 2.12 -10.92 11.04
CA GLY A 275 1.79 -12.04 11.90
C GLY A 275 1.47 -11.61 13.33
N TYR A 276 0.79 -12.47 14.08
CA TYR A 276 0.39 -12.18 15.45
C TYR A 276 1.58 -11.98 16.40
N LYS A 277 1.55 -10.86 17.14
CA LYS A 277 2.42 -10.60 18.31
C LYS A 277 1.57 -10.32 19.54
N SER A 278 1.86 -11.01 20.62
CA SER A 278 1.04 -10.94 21.84
C SER A 278 1.12 -9.62 22.61
N TYR A 279 2.13 -8.82 22.33
CA TYR A 279 2.41 -7.55 23.00
C TYR A 279 2.34 -6.33 22.06
N ASP A 280 1.81 -6.51 20.83
CA ASP A 280 1.58 -5.39 19.91
C ASP A 280 0.19 -4.80 20.14
N ASP A 281 0.16 -3.68 20.83
CA ASP A 281 -1.05 -2.94 21.17
C ASP A 281 -1.18 -1.62 20.36
N GLU A 282 -0.30 -1.38 19.38
CA GLU A 282 -0.28 -0.17 18.55
C GLU A 282 -1.26 -0.29 17.36
N TRP A 283 -2.53 -0.23 17.65
CA TRP A 283 -3.59 -0.40 16.65
C TRP A 283 -3.97 0.91 15.96
N LYS A 284 -4.04 0.90 14.64
CA LYS A 284 -4.70 1.97 13.87
C LYS A 284 -6.16 2.08 14.30
N SER A 285 -6.71 3.30 14.39
CA SER A 285 -8.12 3.50 14.68
C SER A 285 -9.01 3.06 13.50
N SER A 286 -10.29 2.77 13.78
CA SER A 286 -11.28 2.49 12.73
C SER A 286 -11.40 3.66 11.75
N GLU A 287 -11.34 4.90 12.25
CA GLU A 287 -11.29 6.12 11.43
C GLU A 287 -10.10 6.09 10.45
N GLN A 288 -8.90 5.79 10.94
CA GLN A 288 -7.72 5.71 10.08
C GLN A 288 -7.85 4.63 9.01
N LEU A 289 -8.43 3.46 9.35
CA LEU A 289 -8.64 2.37 8.39
C LEU A 289 -9.66 2.74 7.31
N ILE A 290 -10.76 3.40 7.68
CA ILE A 290 -11.78 3.89 6.74
C ILE A 290 -11.17 4.97 5.82
N ARG A 291 -10.47 5.96 6.38
CA ARG A 291 -9.83 7.02 5.59
C ARG A 291 -8.72 6.48 4.68
N ASN A 292 -7.97 5.45 5.10
CA ASN A 292 -7.01 4.77 4.23
C ASN A 292 -7.71 4.07 3.05
N LEU A 293 -8.81 3.35 3.28
CA LEU A 293 -9.60 2.72 2.22
C LEU A 293 -10.08 3.75 1.20
N VAL A 294 -10.63 4.85 1.68
CA VAL A 294 -11.09 5.97 0.84
C VAL A 294 -9.93 6.59 0.07
N ASP A 295 -8.79 6.83 0.73
CA ASP A 295 -7.62 7.43 0.10
C ASP A 295 -7.06 6.53 -1.02
N VAL A 296 -6.94 5.23 -0.77
CA VAL A 296 -6.52 4.24 -1.76
C VAL A 296 -7.49 4.20 -2.95
N ALA A 297 -8.81 4.08 -2.69
CA ALA A 297 -9.84 4.04 -3.74
C ALA A 297 -9.87 5.33 -4.55
N SER A 298 -9.72 6.50 -3.90
CA SER A 298 -9.68 7.81 -4.55
C SER A 298 -8.51 7.99 -5.51
N LYS A 299 -7.48 7.17 -5.38
CA LYS A 299 -6.27 7.14 -6.22
C LYS A 299 -6.26 5.97 -7.21
N GLY A 300 -7.35 5.20 -7.25
CA GLY A 300 -7.55 4.11 -8.20
C GLY A 300 -6.91 2.77 -7.79
N GLY A 301 -6.39 2.66 -6.57
CA GLY A 301 -5.80 1.44 -6.03
C GLY A 301 -6.78 0.52 -5.33
N ASN A 302 -6.30 -0.65 -4.92
CA ASN A 302 -6.96 -1.56 -4.00
C ASN A 302 -6.31 -1.51 -2.63
N TYR A 303 -7.10 -1.68 -1.58
CA TYR A 303 -6.63 -1.77 -0.20
C TYR A 303 -6.69 -3.22 0.28
N LEU A 304 -5.52 -3.81 0.57
CA LEU A 304 -5.39 -5.16 1.11
C LEU A 304 -5.01 -5.05 2.61
N LEU A 305 -6.02 -5.17 3.48
CA LEU A 305 -5.88 -4.94 4.91
C LEU A 305 -5.64 -6.26 5.65
N ASN A 306 -4.57 -6.30 6.45
CA ASN A 306 -4.08 -7.50 7.09
C ASN A 306 -4.71 -7.79 8.45
N VAL A 307 -4.89 -9.09 8.73
CA VAL A 307 -5.08 -9.66 10.07
C VAL A 307 -4.02 -10.74 10.33
N GLY A 308 -3.56 -10.85 11.58
CA GLY A 308 -2.65 -11.89 12.03
C GLY A 308 -3.36 -12.80 13.05
N PRO A 309 -3.89 -13.97 12.66
CA PRO A 309 -4.55 -14.89 13.58
C PRO A 309 -3.60 -15.47 14.63
N MET A 310 -4.13 -15.76 15.82
CA MET A 310 -3.43 -16.47 16.90
C MET A 310 -3.22 -17.95 16.56
N ALA A 311 -2.29 -18.60 17.25
CA ALA A 311 -1.95 -20.01 17.03
C ALA A 311 -3.15 -20.97 17.24
N ASN A 312 -4.15 -20.57 18.02
CA ASN A 312 -5.36 -21.36 18.26
C ASN A 312 -6.43 -21.21 17.16
N GLY A 313 -6.21 -20.34 16.16
CA GLY A 313 -7.13 -20.08 15.05
C GLY A 313 -8.12 -18.93 15.27
N GLU A 314 -8.04 -18.20 16.37
CA GLU A 314 -8.86 -17.01 16.60
C GLU A 314 -8.19 -15.77 15.96
N ILE A 315 -8.97 -14.90 15.35
CA ILE A 315 -8.53 -13.56 14.97
C ILE A 315 -8.57 -12.66 16.21
N PRO A 316 -7.55 -11.82 16.45
CA PRO A 316 -7.54 -10.91 17.60
C PRO A 316 -8.80 -10.04 17.68
N GLN A 317 -9.34 -9.90 18.89
CA GLN A 317 -10.58 -9.16 19.13
C GLN A 317 -10.49 -7.70 18.60
N ALA A 318 -9.32 -7.07 18.76
CA ALA A 318 -9.07 -5.74 18.27
C ALA A 318 -9.19 -5.62 16.73
N SER A 319 -8.84 -6.68 15.98
CA SER A 319 -9.05 -6.73 14.52
C SER A 319 -10.52 -6.89 14.18
N ILE A 320 -11.24 -7.77 14.91
CA ILE A 320 -12.67 -8.02 14.69
C ILE A 320 -13.49 -6.74 14.90
N GLU A 321 -13.21 -5.99 15.97
CA GLU A 321 -13.89 -4.74 16.29
C GLU A 321 -13.70 -3.70 15.18
N ARG A 322 -12.47 -3.53 14.70
CA ARG A 322 -12.15 -2.60 13.62
C ARG A 322 -12.82 -2.98 12.29
N LEU A 323 -12.79 -4.27 11.95
CA LEU A 323 -13.47 -4.75 10.75
C LEU A 323 -14.98 -4.58 10.83
N LYS A 324 -15.56 -4.72 12.02
CA LYS A 324 -16.97 -4.43 12.25
C LYS A 324 -17.29 -2.95 12.01
N ASP A 325 -16.50 -2.02 12.57
CA ASP A 325 -16.68 -0.59 12.38
C ASP A 325 -16.55 -0.20 10.89
N VAL A 326 -15.53 -0.73 10.20
CA VAL A 326 -15.36 -0.55 8.76
C VAL A 326 -16.60 -1.09 8.01
N GLY A 327 -17.11 -2.25 8.40
CA GLY A 327 -18.30 -2.86 7.82
C GLY A 327 -19.57 -2.04 8.03
N GLU A 328 -19.75 -1.42 9.20
CA GLU A 328 -20.86 -0.53 9.48
C GLU A 328 -20.83 0.70 8.56
N TRP A 329 -19.67 1.31 8.37
CA TRP A 329 -19.47 2.40 7.41
C TRP A 329 -19.71 1.93 5.96
N MET A 330 -19.13 0.79 5.55
CA MET A 330 -19.26 0.22 4.20
C MET A 330 -20.70 -0.16 3.85
N ARG A 331 -21.51 -0.57 4.80
CA ARG A 331 -22.93 -0.91 4.57
C ARG A 331 -23.71 0.26 3.98
N VAL A 332 -23.34 1.50 4.31
CA VAL A 332 -23.94 2.72 3.77
C VAL A 332 -23.17 3.21 2.54
N ASN A 333 -21.85 3.22 2.61
CA ASN A 333 -21.00 3.97 1.70
C ASN A 333 -20.31 3.09 0.62
N SER A 334 -20.55 1.77 0.58
CA SER A 334 -19.91 0.88 -0.41
C SER A 334 -20.07 1.31 -1.88
N PRO A 335 -21.16 1.98 -2.34
CA PRO A 335 -21.24 2.47 -3.71
C PRO A 335 -20.22 3.55 -4.07
N SER A 336 -19.67 4.26 -3.08
CA SER A 336 -18.61 5.27 -3.27
C SER A 336 -17.21 4.66 -3.32
N ILE A 337 -17.09 3.35 -3.05
CA ILE A 337 -15.83 2.59 -3.07
C ILE A 337 -15.83 1.58 -4.21
N HIS A 338 -16.74 0.60 -4.18
CA HIS A 338 -16.77 -0.48 -5.17
C HIS A 338 -17.21 0.00 -6.55
N GLY A 339 -16.46 -0.43 -7.57
CA GLY A 339 -16.75 -0.08 -8.97
C GLY A 339 -16.53 1.39 -9.30
N THR A 340 -15.79 2.11 -8.44
CA THR A 340 -15.38 3.49 -8.70
C THR A 340 -14.01 3.56 -9.37
N THR A 341 -13.70 4.72 -9.93
CA THR A 341 -12.40 5.06 -10.48
C THR A 341 -11.78 6.25 -9.74
N ALA A 342 -10.51 6.50 -10.00
CA ALA A 342 -9.74 7.56 -9.34
C ALA A 342 -10.41 8.93 -9.40
N SER A 343 -10.14 9.74 -8.38
CA SER A 343 -10.55 11.13 -8.26
C SER A 343 -10.21 11.92 -9.52
N PRO A 344 -11.12 12.78 -9.98
CA PRO A 344 -10.80 13.73 -11.04
C PRO A 344 -10.00 14.94 -10.52
N PHE A 345 -9.87 15.10 -9.21
CA PHE A 345 -9.09 16.17 -8.58
C PHE A 345 -7.74 15.63 -8.13
N VAL A 346 -6.67 16.36 -8.41
CA VAL A 346 -5.34 16.02 -7.88
C VAL A 346 -5.36 16.14 -6.35
N ARG A 347 -6.05 17.15 -5.81
CA ARG A 347 -6.15 17.38 -4.37
C ARG A 347 -7.45 18.06 -3.99
N LEU A 348 -8.00 17.64 -2.85
CA LEU A 348 -9.08 18.30 -2.13
C LEU A 348 -8.60 18.53 -0.69
N LYS A 349 -8.76 19.77 -0.18
CA LYS A 349 -8.25 20.15 1.15
C LYS A 349 -9.05 19.51 2.29
N TRP A 350 -10.32 19.25 2.05
CA TRP A 350 -11.28 18.75 3.04
C TRP A 350 -11.51 17.24 2.98
N GLY A 351 -10.87 16.52 2.06
CA GLY A 351 -11.10 15.07 1.94
C GLY A 351 -10.64 14.47 0.63
N ARG A 352 -11.45 13.58 0.10
CA ARG A 352 -11.17 12.82 -1.13
C ARG A 352 -12.39 12.79 -2.04
N ALA A 353 -12.20 12.29 -3.26
CA ALA A 353 -13.30 11.99 -4.17
C ALA A 353 -13.05 10.68 -4.93
N THR A 354 -14.13 9.97 -5.22
CA THR A 354 -14.17 8.88 -6.19
C THR A 354 -15.25 9.16 -7.22
N LYS A 355 -15.23 8.48 -8.35
CA LYS A 355 -16.26 8.67 -9.38
C LYS A 355 -16.71 7.35 -10.01
N LYS A 356 -17.94 7.37 -10.52
CA LYS A 356 -18.49 6.30 -11.34
C LYS A 356 -19.07 6.90 -12.61
N GLU A 357 -18.48 6.55 -13.75
CA GLU A 357 -18.83 7.13 -15.05
C GLU A 357 -19.84 6.26 -15.78
N TYR A 358 -20.81 6.92 -16.39
CA TYR A 358 -21.85 6.34 -17.24
C TYR A 358 -21.81 7.03 -18.62
N PRO A 359 -22.44 6.52 -19.66
CA PRO A 359 -22.36 7.10 -21.00
C PRO A 359 -22.69 8.59 -21.10
N ASN A 360 -23.62 9.11 -20.29
CA ASN A 360 -24.07 10.50 -20.32
C ASN A 360 -24.17 11.14 -18.92
N ALA A 361 -23.54 10.55 -17.92
CA ALA A 361 -23.58 11.04 -16.55
C ALA A 361 -22.37 10.55 -15.76
N THR A 362 -22.07 11.22 -14.64
CA THR A 362 -21.08 10.76 -13.68
C THR A 362 -21.63 10.95 -12.26
N ASP A 363 -21.54 9.93 -11.45
CA ASP A 363 -21.70 10.05 -10.02
C ASP A 363 -20.32 10.39 -9.42
N LEU A 364 -20.20 11.57 -8.85
CA LEU A 364 -19.01 12.02 -8.15
C LEU A 364 -19.28 11.92 -6.64
N PHE A 365 -18.51 11.09 -5.95
CA PHE A 365 -18.62 10.89 -4.51
C PHE A 365 -17.57 11.75 -3.82
N LEU A 366 -18.02 12.66 -2.97
CA LEU A 366 -17.18 13.53 -2.17
C LEU A 366 -17.12 12.95 -0.75
N HIS A 367 -15.94 12.53 -0.34
CA HIS A 367 -15.62 12.01 0.98
C HIS A 367 -15.10 13.17 1.84
N VAL A 368 -15.93 13.64 2.77
CA VAL A 368 -15.64 14.83 3.57
C VAL A 368 -15.08 14.42 4.93
N PHE A 369 -13.76 14.55 5.10
CA PHE A 369 -13.04 14.27 6.34
C PHE A 369 -13.02 15.48 7.27
N ASP A 370 -12.86 16.67 6.69
CA ASP A 370 -12.77 17.93 7.42
C ASP A 370 -14.02 18.76 7.11
N TRP A 371 -14.97 18.75 8.05
CA TRP A 371 -16.24 19.46 7.89
C TRP A 371 -16.04 20.97 7.94
N PRO A 372 -16.59 21.75 6.97
CA PRO A 372 -16.37 23.19 6.92
C PRO A 372 -17.12 23.91 8.05
N GLU A 373 -16.41 24.73 8.83
CA GLU A 373 -16.97 25.49 9.95
C GLU A 373 -18.01 26.54 9.52
N ASP A 374 -17.88 27.05 8.28
CA ASP A 374 -18.80 28.02 7.70
C ASP A 374 -20.02 27.38 6.99
N GLY A 375 -20.15 26.05 7.06
CA GLY A 375 -21.20 25.28 6.40
C GLY A 375 -21.12 25.28 4.87
N LEU A 376 -19.99 25.70 4.27
CA LEU A 376 -19.82 25.82 2.83
C LEU A 376 -18.71 24.91 2.30
N LEU A 377 -19.07 23.78 1.72
CA LEU A 377 -18.10 22.89 1.08
C LEU A 377 -17.78 23.39 -0.33
N ARG A 378 -16.54 23.82 -0.54
CA ARG A 378 -16.07 24.34 -1.82
C ARG A 378 -15.43 23.24 -2.63
N VAL A 379 -16.02 22.95 -3.80
CA VAL A 379 -15.50 21.99 -4.79
C VAL A 379 -14.87 22.80 -5.92
N ASP A 380 -13.71 23.38 -5.62
CA ASP A 380 -12.98 24.23 -6.55
C ASP A 380 -12.50 23.45 -7.76
N GLY A 381 -12.55 24.08 -8.92
CA GLY A 381 -12.20 23.49 -10.19
C GLY A 381 -13.30 22.67 -10.87
N LEU A 382 -14.39 22.30 -10.20
CA LEU A 382 -15.51 21.59 -10.82
C LEU A 382 -16.29 22.53 -11.76
N ARG A 383 -16.19 22.30 -13.08
CA ARG A 383 -16.83 23.10 -14.13
C ARG A 383 -18.08 22.47 -14.70
N SER A 384 -18.22 21.17 -14.51
CA SER A 384 -19.38 20.40 -14.97
C SER A 384 -20.70 20.92 -14.41
N GLU A 385 -21.78 20.65 -15.13
CA GLU A 385 -23.12 20.90 -14.64
C GLU A 385 -23.51 19.84 -13.59
N VAL A 386 -23.84 20.31 -12.38
CA VAL A 386 -24.34 19.47 -11.30
C VAL A 386 -25.85 19.56 -11.28
N SER A 387 -26.52 18.43 -11.55
CA SER A 387 -27.98 18.32 -11.60
C SER A 387 -28.63 17.99 -10.25
N GLY A 388 -27.84 17.58 -9.26
CA GLY A 388 -28.31 17.29 -7.92
C GLY A 388 -27.17 16.92 -6.96
N ALA A 389 -27.40 17.16 -5.68
CA ALA A 389 -26.50 16.77 -4.59
C ALA A 389 -27.30 16.25 -3.40
N TYR A 390 -26.84 15.15 -2.79
CA TYR A 390 -27.46 14.56 -1.62
C TYR A 390 -26.45 13.77 -0.79
N PHE A 391 -26.78 13.46 0.48
CA PHE A 391 -25.96 12.60 1.32
C PHE A 391 -26.16 11.13 0.98
N MET A 392 -25.08 10.35 0.90
CA MET A 392 -25.16 8.90 0.69
C MET A 392 -25.99 8.22 1.79
N ALA A 393 -25.85 8.66 3.03
CA ALA A 393 -26.57 8.15 4.19
C ALA A 393 -28.05 8.58 4.23
N ASP A 394 -28.42 9.67 3.55
CA ASP A 394 -29.79 10.19 3.46
C ASP A 394 -30.05 10.83 2.10
N PHE A 395 -30.46 10.03 1.13
CA PHE A 395 -30.74 10.49 -0.23
C PHE A 395 -31.96 11.42 -0.34
N GLN A 396 -32.78 11.54 0.70
CA GLN A 396 -33.91 12.46 0.75
C GLN A 396 -33.48 13.88 1.10
N GLN A 397 -32.38 14.01 1.85
CA GLN A 397 -31.79 15.29 2.20
C GLN A 397 -31.01 15.85 1.03
N GLN A 398 -31.67 16.69 0.22
CA GLN A 398 -31.03 17.39 -0.89
C GLN A 398 -30.18 18.54 -0.39
N ILE A 399 -29.03 18.76 -1.05
CA ILE A 399 -28.05 19.78 -0.71
C ILE A 399 -28.19 20.92 -1.72
N GLN A 400 -28.26 22.15 -1.24
CA GLN A 400 -28.26 23.34 -2.11
C GLN A 400 -26.90 23.52 -2.76
N ILE A 401 -26.93 23.83 -4.07
CA ILE A 401 -25.75 23.96 -4.94
C ILE A 401 -25.68 25.38 -5.45
N ASP A 402 -24.57 26.06 -5.19
CA ASP A 402 -24.28 27.38 -5.73
C ASP A 402 -23.12 27.30 -6.71
N LYS A 403 -23.33 27.77 -7.94
CA LYS A 403 -22.29 27.82 -8.99
C LYS A 403 -21.48 29.10 -8.87
N THR A 404 -20.15 28.98 -8.86
CA THR A 404 -19.21 30.11 -8.75
C THR A 404 -18.22 30.12 -9.90
N GLN A 405 -17.39 31.16 -10.00
CA GLN A 405 -16.28 31.18 -10.97
C GLN A 405 -15.17 30.16 -10.63
N ALA A 406 -15.00 29.84 -9.33
CA ALA A 406 -14.00 28.88 -8.87
C ALA A 406 -14.45 27.42 -9.03
N GLY A 407 -15.75 27.16 -9.03
CA GLY A 407 -16.31 25.82 -9.07
C GLY A 407 -17.73 25.79 -8.51
N VAL A 408 -17.99 24.81 -7.67
CA VAL A 408 -19.30 24.57 -7.02
C VAL A 408 -19.15 24.71 -5.51
N VAL A 409 -20.15 25.32 -4.87
CA VAL A 409 -20.26 25.41 -3.39
C VAL A 409 -21.53 24.70 -2.95
N LEU A 410 -21.40 23.82 -1.96
CA LEU A 410 -22.49 23.08 -1.37
C LEU A 410 -22.81 23.67 0.01
N GLN A 411 -24.09 23.94 0.29
CA GLN A 411 -24.55 24.40 1.59
C GLN A 411 -24.82 23.19 2.48
N LEU A 412 -24.01 23.02 3.50
CA LEU A 412 -24.06 21.86 4.40
C LEU A 412 -24.69 22.23 5.74
N PRO A 413 -25.27 21.27 6.47
CA PRO A 413 -25.72 21.48 7.86
C PRO A 413 -24.53 21.73 8.80
N ASP A 414 -24.83 22.21 10.01
CA ASP A 414 -23.81 22.56 11.03
C ASP A 414 -22.92 21.37 11.43
N LYS A 415 -23.40 20.12 11.26
CA LYS A 415 -22.67 18.90 11.65
C LYS A 415 -22.69 17.87 10.55
N PRO A 416 -21.61 17.06 10.42
CA PRO A 416 -21.58 15.92 9.52
C PRO A 416 -22.59 14.85 9.94
N LEU A 417 -23.03 14.02 9.00
CA LEU A 417 -23.83 12.83 9.28
C LEU A 417 -22.98 11.68 9.83
N ASP A 418 -21.70 11.68 9.49
CA ASP A 418 -20.67 10.76 9.98
C ASP A 418 -19.40 11.59 10.24
N GLU A 419 -18.85 11.50 11.46
CA GLU A 419 -17.65 12.25 11.85
C GLU A 419 -16.37 11.69 11.23
N VAL A 420 -16.36 10.41 10.80
CA VAL A 420 -15.22 9.77 10.18
C VAL A 420 -15.10 10.17 8.72
N ASP A 421 -16.20 10.01 7.97
CA ASP A 421 -16.31 10.34 6.56
C ASP A 421 -17.78 10.47 6.14
N THR A 422 -18.25 11.69 5.97
CA THR A 422 -19.56 11.95 5.38
C THR A 422 -19.48 11.97 3.86
N VAL A 423 -20.17 11.03 3.20
CA VAL A 423 -20.16 10.93 1.74
C VAL A 423 -21.31 11.74 1.13
N ILE A 424 -20.96 12.67 0.22
CA ILE A 424 -21.90 13.46 -0.58
C ILE A 424 -21.85 12.97 -2.03
N VAL A 425 -22.99 12.73 -2.62
CA VAL A 425 -23.13 12.35 -4.04
C VAL A 425 -23.47 13.56 -4.87
N LEU A 426 -22.62 13.90 -5.85
CA LEU A 426 -22.94 14.87 -6.89
C LEU A 426 -23.34 14.15 -8.17
N LYS A 427 -24.50 14.47 -8.72
CA LYS A 427 -24.94 14.00 -10.03
C LYS A 427 -24.48 14.97 -11.11
N ILE A 428 -23.52 14.53 -11.92
CA ILE A 428 -22.97 15.30 -13.02
C ILE A 428 -23.69 14.92 -14.32
N THR A 429 -24.16 15.90 -15.06
CA THR A 429 -24.73 15.71 -16.39
C THR A 429 -23.64 15.83 -17.46
N GLY A 430 -23.60 14.88 -18.37
CA GLY A 430 -22.63 14.87 -19.46
C GLY A 430 -21.22 14.45 -19.01
N LYS A 431 -20.21 14.95 -19.73
CA LYS A 431 -18.79 14.65 -19.46
C LYS A 431 -18.30 15.47 -18.28
N LEU A 432 -17.54 14.82 -17.40
CA LEU A 432 -16.89 15.48 -16.28
C LEU A 432 -15.78 16.44 -16.78
N ASP A 433 -15.84 17.70 -16.33
CA ASP A 433 -14.86 18.76 -16.61
C ASP A 433 -14.37 19.34 -15.29
N VAL A 434 -13.07 19.14 -15.00
CA VAL A 434 -12.41 19.62 -13.78
C VAL A 434 -11.13 20.36 -14.16
N LYS A 435 -11.02 21.60 -13.71
CA LYS A 435 -9.77 22.36 -13.74
C LYS A 435 -8.96 22.05 -12.48
N GLN A 436 -7.73 21.56 -12.66
CA GLN A 436 -6.84 21.31 -11.51
C GLN A 436 -6.48 22.64 -10.82
N ILE A 437 -6.58 22.65 -9.50
CA ILE A 437 -6.16 23.76 -8.63
C ILE A 437 -4.89 23.32 -7.94
N LEU A 438 -3.78 23.77 -8.46
CA LEU A 438 -2.45 23.47 -7.93
C LEU A 438 -1.86 24.71 -7.27
N PRO A 439 -1.01 24.57 -6.23
CA PRO A 439 -0.16 25.65 -5.77
C PRO A 439 0.60 26.25 -6.95
N GLY A 440 0.59 27.56 -7.07
CA GLY A 440 1.21 28.29 -8.18
C GLY A 440 1.97 29.50 -7.67
N GLN A 441 2.61 30.17 -8.61
CA GLN A 441 3.35 31.40 -8.33
C GLN A 441 2.40 32.54 -8.02
N ASP A 442 2.83 33.42 -7.12
CA ASP A 442 2.17 34.71 -6.88
C ASP A 442 2.46 35.74 -8.01
N GLY A 443 1.97 36.98 -7.84
CA GLY A 443 2.17 38.07 -8.81
C GLY A 443 3.65 38.38 -9.09
N ASP A 444 4.51 38.18 -8.09
CA ASP A 444 5.96 38.40 -8.14
C ASP A 444 6.71 37.17 -8.67
N GLY A 445 6.02 36.08 -8.97
CA GLY A 445 6.60 34.85 -9.48
C GLY A 445 7.17 33.94 -8.36
N VAL A 446 6.88 34.23 -7.10
CA VAL A 446 7.30 33.42 -5.94
C VAL A 446 6.35 32.24 -5.78
N LEU A 447 6.91 31.04 -5.54
CA LEU A 447 6.16 29.82 -5.26
C LEU A 447 6.48 29.34 -3.85
N VAL A 448 5.46 29.19 -3.02
CA VAL A 448 5.59 28.62 -1.67
C VAL A 448 5.05 27.20 -1.68
N LEU A 449 5.91 26.24 -1.36
CA LEU A 449 5.58 24.84 -1.14
C LEU A 449 5.29 24.66 0.36
N ALA A 450 4.06 24.91 0.75
CA ALA A 450 3.63 24.72 2.13
C ALA A 450 3.56 23.24 2.48
N VAL A 451 3.92 22.86 3.70
CA VAL A 451 3.85 21.47 4.14
C VAL A 451 2.42 20.91 4.18
N ASN A 452 1.42 21.79 4.35
CA ASN A 452 0.01 21.43 4.24
C ASN A 452 -0.39 21.00 2.81
N ASP A 453 0.39 21.39 1.82
CA ASP A 453 0.20 21.02 0.42
C ASP A 453 1.11 19.87 -0.02
N ALA A 454 1.88 19.31 0.89
CA ALA A 454 2.80 18.23 0.64
C ALA A 454 2.12 16.87 0.59
N ASN A 455 2.61 16.01 -0.27
CA ASN A 455 2.35 14.58 -0.24
C ASN A 455 3.48 13.90 0.52
N ILE A 456 3.13 13.12 1.54
CA ILE A 456 4.08 12.45 2.41
C ILE A 456 4.10 10.96 2.06
N HIS A 457 5.30 10.43 1.79
CA HIS A 457 5.52 9.02 1.48
C HIS A 457 6.40 8.42 2.56
N ASN A 458 5.83 7.60 3.41
CA ASN A 458 6.56 6.87 4.43
C ASN A 458 6.86 5.43 3.97
N PRO A 459 8.00 4.83 4.38
CA PRO A 459 8.23 3.40 4.21
C PRO A 459 7.26 2.61 5.08
N GLY A 460 7.16 1.32 4.84
CA GLY A 460 6.23 0.43 5.55
C GLY A 460 6.49 0.31 7.04
N TYR A 461 7.76 0.42 7.43
CA TYR A 461 8.21 0.41 8.81
C TYR A 461 9.42 1.35 8.97
N GLY A 462 9.64 1.83 10.18
CA GLY A 462 10.66 2.84 10.48
C GLY A 462 10.05 4.18 10.87
N GLY A 463 10.87 5.24 10.88
CA GLY A 463 10.40 6.58 11.22
C GLY A 463 9.34 7.10 10.25
N LYS A 464 8.30 7.69 10.79
CA LYS A 464 7.19 8.25 10.01
C LYS A 464 7.25 9.77 10.02
N VAL A 465 7.21 10.36 8.83
CA VAL A 465 6.98 11.80 8.68
C VAL A 465 5.50 12.07 8.88
N GLU A 466 5.19 13.03 9.75
CA GLU A 466 3.82 13.42 10.06
C GLU A 466 3.67 14.95 9.97
N LEU A 467 2.49 15.40 9.55
CA LEU A 467 2.11 16.81 9.61
C LEU A 467 1.67 17.14 11.04
N ARG A 468 2.31 18.12 11.65
CA ARG A 468 1.97 18.62 12.99
C ARG A 468 1.75 20.13 12.98
N GLN A 469 1.15 20.65 14.04
CA GLN A 469 0.99 22.07 14.27
C GLN A 469 1.68 22.46 15.59
N ASP A 470 2.32 23.61 15.60
CA ASP A 470 2.86 24.19 16.82
C ASP A 470 1.79 24.99 17.62
N GLY A 471 2.18 25.51 18.78
CA GLY A 471 1.28 26.30 19.63
C GLY A 471 0.73 27.59 18.99
N ASN A 472 1.27 28.00 17.83
CA ASN A 472 0.81 29.15 17.05
C ASN A 472 0.02 28.72 15.79
N SER A 473 -0.40 27.46 15.72
CA SER A 473 -1.09 26.84 14.57
C SER A 473 -0.28 26.80 13.28
N ALA A 474 1.05 27.02 13.34
CA ALA A 474 1.91 26.86 12.19
C ALA A 474 2.21 25.38 11.93
N SER A 475 1.93 24.91 10.73
CA SER A 475 2.16 23.52 10.35
C SER A 475 3.62 23.24 10.05
N TYR A 476 4.09 22.04 10.41
CA TYR A 476 5.42 21.55 10.08
C TYR A 476 5.41 20.02 9.93
N LEU A 477 6.38 19.49 9.18
CA LEU A 477 6.66 18.06 9.13
C LEU A 477 7.59 17.68 10.27
N ASP A 478 7.22 16.62 11.00
CA ASP A 478 7.97 16.04 12.12
C ASP A 478 8.25 14.55 11.90
N GLY A 479 9.10 13.96 12.73
CA GLY A 479 9.37 12.52 12.69
C GLY A 479 10.17 12.04 11.48
N TRP A 480 10.78 12.93 10.70
CA TRP A 480 11.52 12.59 9.49
C TRP A 480 12.90 11.99 9.80
N THR A 481 12.88 10.81 10.40
CA THR A 481 14.10 10.08 10.80
C THR A 481 14.57 9.09 9.74
N ASP A 482 13.65 8.54 8.93
CA ASP A 482 13.97 7.53 7.92
C ASP A 482 14.29 8.19 6.56
N PHE A 483 15.49 7.91 6.04
CA PHE A 483 15.92 8.43 4.72
C PHE A 483 15.07 7.91 3.55
N ARG A 484 14.29 6.85 3.73
CA ARG A 484 13.36 6.32 2.72
C ARG A 484 12.07 7.13 2.62
N SER A 485 11.71 7.87 3.67
CA SER A 485 10.59 8.81 3.63
C SER A 485 10.92 9.96 2.68
N ARG A 486 9.95 10.36 1.88
CA ARG A 486 10.08 11.46 0.93
C ARG A 486 8.83 12.33 0.94
N VAL A 487 8.99 13.55 0.47
CA VAL A 487 7.90 14.53 0.41
C VAL A 487 7.90 15.18 -0.96
N ASP A 488 6.72 15.35 -1.56
CA ASP A 488 6.59 16.03 -2.86
C ASP A 488 5.38 16.96 -2.94
N TRP A 489 5.45 17.87 -3.89
CA TRP A 489 4.40 18.82 -4.27
C TRP A 489 4.18 18.77 -5.77
N LEU A 490 2.93 18.72 -6.20
CA LEU A 490 2.55 19.01 -7.56
C LEU A 490 2.17 20.49 -7.64
N VAL A 491 2.81 21.24 -8.55
CA VAL A 491 2.70 22.70 -8.66
C VAL A 491 2.50 23.15 -10.09
N ARG A 492 2.02 24.39 -10.26
CA ARG A 492 1.91 25.03 -11.56
C ARG A 492 2.90 26.19 -11.68
N ILE A 493 3.70 26.17 -12.72
CA ILE A 493 4.67 27.21 -13.07
C ILE A 493 4.12 28.00 -14.24
N ASP A 494 3.70 29.23 -14.00
CA ASP A 494 3.22 30.15 -15.06
C ASP A 494 4.36 30.99 -15.63
N LYS A 495 5.42 31.23 -14.86
CA LYS A 495 6.62 31.98 -15.27
C LYS A 495 7.83 31.07 -15.11
N PRO A 496 8.29 30.40 -16.18
CA PRO A 496 9.45 29.51 -16.12
C PRO A 496 10.74 30.29 -15.81
N GLY A 497 11.72 29.61 -15.25
CA GLY A 497 13.01 30.22 -14.93
C GLY A 497 13.82 29.47 -13.88
N THR A 498 14.89 30.14 -13.45
CA THR A 498 15.72 29.66 -12.34
C THR A 498 15.30 30.37 -11.05
N PHE A 499 15.14 29.60 -9.99
CA PHE A 499 14.67 30.07 -8.69
C PHE A 499 15.74 29.82 -7.64
N ASP A 500 15.96 30.77 -6.76
CA ASP A 500 16.64 30.55 -5.48
C ASP A 500 15.69 29.77 -4.56
N VAL A 501 16.19 28.71 -3.93
CA VAL A 501 15.43 27.81 -3.07
C VAL A 501 15.76 28.10 -1.63
N TYR A 502 14.73 28.42 -0.85
CA TYR A 502 14.80 28.64 0.59
C TYR A 502 13.98 27.57 1.33
N ALA A 503 14.54 27.01 2.40
CA ALA A 503 13.79 26.10 3.29
C ALA A 503 13.65 26.75 4.67
N GLU A 504 12.42 26.78 5.19
CA GLU A 504 12.17 27.08 6.60
C GLU A 504 12.22 25.77 7.38
N VAL A 505 13.35 25.54 8.05
CA VAL A 505 13.73 24.23 8.58
C VAL A 505 14.32 24.35 9.97
N ALA A 506 14.10 23.32 10.81
CA ALA A 506 14.81 23.09 12.06
C ALA A 506 15.62 21.79 11.95
N ALA A 507 16.89 21.82 12.31
CA ALA A 507 17.82 20.72 12.22
C ALA A 507 18.86 20.79 13.35
N GLU A 508 19.09 19.69 14.04
CA GLU A 508 20.17 19.59 15.04
C GLU A 508 21.51 19.45 14.34
N GLU A 509 21.60 18.57 13.36
CA GLU A 509 22.77 18.31 12.53
C GLU A 509 22.49 18.68 11.06
N PRO A 510 23.51 18.94 10.23
CA PRO A 510 23.31 19.15 8.79
C PRO A 510 22.67 17.92 8.12
N ALA A 511 21.72 18.16 7.21
CA ALA A 511 21.04 17.09 6.49
C ALA A 511 21.12 17.29 4.97
N GLY A 512 21.49 16.22 4.23
CA GLY A 512 21.61 16.21 2.78
C GLY A 512 20.45 15.48 2.09
N PHE A 513 19.93 16.08 1.02
CA PHE A 513 18.86 15.49 0.21
C PHE A 513 19.00 15.87 -1.27
N LEU A 514 18.30 15.15 -2.12
CA LEU A 514 18.09 15.50 -3.52
C LEU A 514 16.79 16.29 -3.63
N LEU A 515 16.86 17.49 -4.17
CA LEU A 515 15.68 18.18 -4.67
C LEU A 515 15.49 17.77 -6.14
N MET A 516 14.38 17.12 -6.41
CA MET A 516 14.04 16.59 -7.72
C MET A 516 12.89 17.41 -8.32
N ALA A 517 13.00 17.75 -9.59
CA ALA A 517 11.92 18.37 -10.35
C ALA A 517 11.91 17.79 -11.75
N ASN A 518 10.79 17.21 -12.17
CA ASN A 518 10.67 16.49 -13.44
C ASN A 518 11.83 15.46 -13.59
N ASP A 519 12.61 15.56 -14.66
CA ASP A 519 13.76 14.65 -14.91
C ASP A 519 15.09 15.14 -14.29
N GLY A 520 15.06 16.31 -13.60
CA GLY A 520 16.24 16.90 -12.98
C GLY A 520 16.35 16.59 -11.50
N GLN A 521 17.60 16.39 -11.02
CA GLN A 521 17.89 16.25 -9.59
C GLN A 521 19.09 17.11 -9.19
N LYS A 522 19.03 17.68 -8.00
CA LYS A 522 20.08 18.51 -7.45
C LYS A 522 20.35 18.16 -5.98
N PRO A 523 21.59 17.84 -5.60
CA PRO A 523 21.94 17.65 -4.21
C PRO A 523 21.95 19.00 -3.48
N LEU A 524 21.23 19.06 -2.37
CA LEU A 524 21.12 20.22 -1.49
C LEU A 524 21.37 19.81 -0.04
N THR A 525 21.74 20.77 0.79
CA THR A 525 22.01 20.54 2.20
C THR A 525 21.45 21.68 3.04
N VAL A 526 20.75 21.33 4.12
CA VAL A 526 20.44 22.27 5.21
C VAL A 526 21.52 22.19 6.28
N LYS A 527 21.81 23.33 6.89
CA LYS A 527 22.77 23.43 8.01
C LYS A 527 22.03 23.23 9.34
N SER A 528 22.76 22.86 10.38
CA SER A 528 22.22 22.87 11.75
C SER A 528 21.65 24.25 12.09
N THR A 529 20.51 24.26 12.75
CA THR A 529 19.86 25.45 13.31
C THR A 529 20.02 25.55 14.82
N GLY A 530 20.75 24.59 15.41
CA GLY A 530 20.97 24.50 16.85
C GLY A 530 19.93 23.66 17.60
N GLY A 531 19.04 22.96 16.87
CA GLY A 531 18.06 22.04 17.45
C GLY A 531 16.79 21.92 16.62
N LEU A 532 16.06 20.82 16.81
CA LEU A 532 14.83 20.50 16.07
C LEU A 532 13.64 21.43 16.38
N GLN A 533 13.74 22.29 17.41
CA GLN A 533 12.69 23.28 17.73
C GLN A 533 13.03 24.70 17.23
N THR A 534 14.22 24.89 16.62
CA THR A 534 14.72 26.20 16.18
C THR A 534 14.60 26.33 14.67
N PHE A 535 13.46 26.86 14.21
CA PHE A 535 13.25 27.09 12.78
C PHE A 535 14.03 28.30 12.25
N GLN A 536 14.67 28.13 11.11
CA GLN A 536 15.39 29.19 10.39
C GLN A 536 15.16 29.04 8.89
N THR A 537 15.03 30.18 8.20
CA THR A 537 15.00 30.19 6.74
C THR A 537 16.43 30.15 6.21
N GLN A 538 16.75 29.11 5.42
CA GLN A 538 18.07 28.92 4.81
C GLN A 538 17.97 28.93 3.30
N HIS A 539 18.85 29.69 2.62
CA HIS A 539 19.07 29.51 1.18
C HIS A 539 19.83 28.21 0.97
N ILE A 540 19.21 27.27 0.26
CA ILE A 540 19.74 25.91 0.09
C ILE A 540 20.23 25.60 -1.32
N GLY A 541 19.96 26.50 -2.30
CA GLY A 541 20.46 26.38 -3.66
C GLY A 541 19.53 26.97 -4.70
N GLN A 542 19.61 26.49 -5.91
CA GLN A 542 18.78 26.94 -7.05
C GLN A 542 18.14 25.76 -7.77
N LEU A 543 16.97 25.99 -8.35
CA LEU A 543 16.21 25.03 -9.17
C LEU A 543 15.69 25.71 -10.43
N THR A 544 15.80 25.06 -11.58
CA THR A 544 15.22 25.56 -12.83
C THR A 544 13.96 24.77 -13.14
N LEU A 545 12.87 25.48 -13.40
CA LEU A 545 11.56 24.90 -13.70
C LEU A 545 11.03 25.40 -15.04
N PRO A 546 10.49 24.50 -15.88
CA PRO A 546 9.80 24.88 -17.12
C PRO A 546 8.38 25.42 -16.81
N GLU A 547 7.75 26.03 -17.80
CA GLU A 547 6.33 26.37 -17.74
C GLU A 547 5.46 25.09 -17.70
N GLY A 548 4.37 25.13 -16.95
CA GLY A 548 3.41 24.04 -16.83
C GLY A 548 3.39 23.37 -15.46
N GLU A 549 2.89 22.16 -15.39
CA GLU A 549 2.84 21.38 -14.16
C GLU A 549 4.20 20.73 -13.87
N SER A 550 4.63 20.80 -12.63
CA SER A 550 5.90 20.24 -12.17
C SER A 550 5.71 19.53 -10.82
N ALA A 551 6.29 18.34 -10.71
CA ALA A 551 6.41 17.64 -9.43
C ALA A 551 7.76 17.99 -8.79
N ILE A 552 7.73 18.60 -7.62
CA ILE A 552 8.94 18.95 -6.85
C ILE A 552 9.02 18.02 -5.64
N ARG A 553 10.15 17.31 -5.49
CA ARG A 553 10.32 16.27 -4.48
C ARG A 553 11.60 16.49 -3.66
N ILE A 554 11.49 16.30 -2.35
CA ILE A 554 12.63 16.14 -1.44
C ILE A 554 12.84 14.65 -1.18
N HIS A 555 14.02 14.14 -1.54
CA HIS A 555 14.44 12.75 -1.33
C HIS A 555 15.72 12.72 -0.51
N PRO A 556 15.69 12.25 0.76
CA PRO A 556 16.87 12.16 1.60
C PRO A 556 18.00 11.35 0.98
N GLN A 557 19.25 11.75 1.21
CA GLN A 557 20.43 10.98 0.81
C GLN A 557 20.91 10.11 1.98
N LYS A 558 20.83 8.78 1.86
CA LYS A 558 21.10 7.80 2.93
C LYS A 558 22.34 8.12 3.78
N SER A 559 23.45 8.49 3.14
CA SER A 559 24.74 8.74 3.81
C SER A 559 24.87 10.14 4.44
N LEU A 560 23.94 11.06 4.15
CA LEU A 560 23.98 12.46 4.58
C LEU A 560 22.70 12.89 5.31
N TRP A 561 21.77 11.96 5.52
CA TRP A 561 20.50 12.28 6.13
C TRP A 561 20.61 12.30 7.65
N ASN A 562 20.18 13.41 8.23
CA ASN A 562 19.86 13.56 9.64
C ASN A 562 18.44 14.11 9.78
N PRO A 563 17.73 13.83 10.90
CA PRO A 563 16.37 14.29 11.10
C PRO A 563 16.23 15.81 11.00
N ILE A 564 15.17 16.25 10.29
CA ILE A 564 14.78 17.66 10.20
C ILE A 564 13.30 17.82 10.50
N MET A 565 12.90 19.03 10.90
CA MET A 565 11.53 19.52 10.82
C MET A 565 11.44 20.57 9.73
N LEU A 566 10.40 20.52 8.88
CA LEU A 566 10.24 21.40 7.73
C LEU A 566 8.89 22.12 7.79
N ARG A 567 8.86 23.46 7.62
CA ARG A 567 7.63 24.26 7.50
C ARG A 567 7.25 24.58 6.06
N SER A 568 8.24 24.96 5.26
CA SER A 568 7.99 25.31 3.87
C SER A 568 9.27 25.25 3.04
N VAL A 569 9.08 25.16 1.72
CA VAL A 569 10.14 25.47 0.74
C VAL A 569 9.64 26.59 -0.15
N THR A 570 10.39 27.70 -0.22
CA THR A 570 10.05 28.85 -1.04
C THR A 570 11.01 28.94 -2.22
N LEU A 571 10.45 29.03 -3.41
CA LEU A 571 11.18 29.27 -4.66
C LEU A 571 10.96 30.72 -5.09
N LYS A 572 12.05 31.50 -5.17
CA LYS A 572 12.04 32.88 -5.62
C LYS A 572 12.79 33.05 -6.93
N PRO A 573 12.28 33.80 -7.91
CA PRO A 573 13.05 34.15 -9.10
C PRO A 573 14.41 34.71 -8.72
N VAL A 574 15.48 34.28 -9.41
CA VAL A 574 16.85 34.74 -9.13
C VAL A 574 16.92 36.27 -9.26
N GLY A 575 17.53 36.92 -8.25
CA GLY A 575 17.69 38.37 -8.18
C GLY A 575 16.68 39.10 -7.29
N GLN A 576 15.72 38.39 -6.68
CA GLN A 576 14.83 38.96 -5.67
C GLN A 576 15.41 38.85 -4.27
N SER A 577 15.02 39.77 -3.37
CA SER A 577 15.46 39.71 -1.94
C SER A 577 14.99 38.43 -1.26
N PRO A 578 15.75 37.89 -0.27
CA PRO A 578 15.34 36.72 0.55
C PRO A 578 13.94 36.88 1.16
N PRO A 579 13.25 35.76 1.46
CA PRO A 579 11.94 35.79 2.08
C PRO A 579 11.98 36.30 3.52
#